data_069c50d1d9d4aa3761ea6a10d2126fde
#
_entry.id   069c50d1d9d4aa3761ea6a10d2126fde
#
_cell.length_a   1.000
_cell.length_b   1.000
_cell.length_c   1.000
_cell.angle_alpha   90.00
_cell.angle_beta   90.00
_cell.angle_gamma   90.00
#
_symmetry.space_group_name_H-M   'P 1'
#
loop_
_entity.id
_entity.type
_entity.pdbx_description
1 polymer ?
#
loop_
_entity_poly.entity_id
_entity_poly.type
_entity_poly.pdbx_seq_one_letter_code
_entity_poly.pdbx_strand_id
1 'polypeptide(L)'
;MLIREFCAENFTDIPRAVAAGAERIELCDNLAVGGTTPSYGVIKETADYLKDTKTTFASMIRPRGGNFVYNSIELRIMESDILKAVEAGTSELVFGALTDDNSLD
;
A
#
# COMPACT_ATOMS: atom_id res chain seq x y z
N MET A 1 6.14 13.22 18.44
CA MET A 1 5.17 13.83 17.52
C MET A 1 4.22 12.77 16.98
N LEU A 2 2.94 13.07 17.00
CA LEU A 2 1.94 12.14 16.45
C LEU A 2 1.75 12.43 14.96
N ILE A 3 1.80 11.36 14.16
CA ILE A 3 1.51 11.45 12.73
C ILE A 3 0.08 10.93 12.53
N ARG A 4 -0.75 11.73 11.86
CA ARG A 4 -2.11 11.31 11.54
C ARG A 4 -2.08 10.46 10.28
N GLU A 5 -2.34 9.17 10.45
CA GLU A 5 -2.32 8.21 9.37
C GLU A 5 -3.70 7.61 9.15
N PHE A 6 -4.06 7.44 7.90
CA PHE A 6 -5.33 6.84 7.51
C PHE A 6 -5.09 5.67 6.56
N CYS A 7 -5.84 4.59 6.78
CA CYS A 7 -5.88 3.49 5.82
C CYS A 7 -6.98 3.80 4.81
N ALA A 8 -6.66 3.78 3.55
CA ALA A 8 -7.61 4.06 2.48
C ALA A 8 -7.70 2.87 1.54
N GLU A 9 -8.93 2.49 1.21
CA GLU A 9 -9.18 1.46 0.22
C GLU A 9 -9.40 2.16 -1.12
N ASN A 10 -8.54 1.86 -2.09
CA ASN A 10 -8.47 2.49 -3.39
C ASN A 10 -8.47 4.03 -3.27
N PHE A 11 -8.93 4.76 -4.29
CA PHE A 11 -8.83 6.21 -4.32
C PHE A 11 -10.00 6.94 -3.65
N THR A 12 -11.10 6.25 -3.41
CA THR A 12 -12.37 6.87 -3.00
C THR A 12 -12.24 7.81 -1.81
N ASP A 13 -11.51 7.40 -0.77
CA ASP A 13 -11.41 8.18 0.46
C ASP A 13 -10.20 9.12 0.52
N ILE A 14 -9.37 9.15 -0.52
CA ILE A 14 -8.16 9.96 -0.51
C ILE A 14 -8.45 11.45 -0.34
N PRO A 15 -9.34 12.06 -1.17
CA PRO A 15 -9.62 13.48 -1.00
C PRO A 15 -10.17 13.83 0.38
N ARG A 16 -11.02 12.96 0.93
CA ARG A 16 -11.60 13.18 2.25
C ARG A 16 -10.55 13.11 3.33
N ALA A 17 -9.64 12.14 3.24
CA ALA A 17 -8.57 12.01 4.21
C ALA A 17 -7.65 13.22 4.21
N VAL A 18 -7.30 13.72 3.03
CA VAL A 18 -6.47 14.92 2.90
C VAL A 18 -7.18 16.12 3.51
N ALA A 19 -8.47 16.29 3.22
CA ALA A 19 -9.25 17.40 3.78
C ALA A 19 -9.36 17.30 5.30
N ALA A 20 -9.33 16.09 5.86
CA ALA A 20 -9.38 15.88 7.30
C ALA A 20 -8.01 16.04 7.99
N GLY A 21 -6.97 16.33 7.23
CA GLY A 21 -5.65 16.60 7.79
C GLY A 21 -4.73 15.38 7.88
N ALA A 22 -4.96 14.37 7.06
CA ALA A 22 -4.07 13.21 7.02
C ALA A 22 -2.66 13.64 6.65
N GLU A 23 -1.67 13.15 7.39
CA GLU A 23 -0.27 13.42 7.08
C GLU A 23 0.31 12.26 6.28
N ARG A 24 -0.19 11.06 6.48
CA ARG A 24 0.22 9.87 5.74
C ARG A 24 -0.99 8.98 5.49
N ILE A 25 -1.02 8.39 4.32
CA ILE A 25 -2.08 7.46 3.93
C ILE A 25 -1.44 6.10 3.67
N GLU A 26 -2.04 5.05 4.20
CA GLU A 26 -1.68 3.69 3.84
C GLU A 26 -2.70 3.25 2.80
N LEU A 27 -2.25 3.13 1.56
CA LEU A 27 -3.10 2.81 0.43
C LEU A 27 -3.13 1.32 0.22
N CYS A 28 -4.33 0.77 0.21
CA CYS A 28 -4.54 -0.66 -0.01
C CYS A 28 -5.81 -0.90 -0.80
N ASP A 29 -5.99 -2.13 -1.18
CA ASP A 29 -7.26 -2.62 -1.70
C ASP A 29 -7.78 -3.65 -0.71
N ASN A 30 -9.03 -4.02 -0.82
CA ASN A 30 -9.64 -5.14 -0.11
C ASN A 30 -9.38 -5.14 1.40
N LEU A 31 -9.77 -4.06 2.08
CA LEU A 31 -9.60 -3.93 3.52
C LEU A 31 -10.33 -5.02 4.31
N ALA A 32 -11.35 -5.65 3.72
CA ALA A 32 -12.10 -6.73 4.37
C ALA A 32 -11.20 -7.91 4.75
N VAL A 33 -10.09 -8.11 4.04
CA VAL A 33 -9.12 -9.17 4.37
C VAL A 33 -7.82 -8.60 4.93
N GLY A 34 -7.85 -7.38 5.42
CA GLY A 34 -6.69 -6.72 6.02
C GLY A 34 -5.85 -5.92 5.05
N GLY A 35 -6.30 -5.78 3.82
CA GLY A 35 -5.60 -5.02 2.80
C GLY A 35 -4.74 -5.88 1.88
N THR A 36 -4.81 -5.60 0.61
CA THR A 36 -3.97 -6.21 -0.42
C THR A 36 -3.38 -5.10 -1.29
N THR A 37 -2.55 -5.47 -2.26
CA THR A 37 -1.89 -4.51 -3.13
C THR A 37 -2.91 -3.73 -3.96
N PRO A 38 -2.89 -2.38 -3.92
CA PRO A 38 -3.73 -1.58 -4.81
C PRO A 38 -3.25 -1.69 -6.26
N SER A 39 -4.12 -1.40 -7.20
CA SER A 39 -3.75 -1.46 -8.61
C SER A 39 -2.75 -0.36 -8.95
N TYR A 40 -1.99 -0.56 -10.02
CA TYR A 40 -1.07 0.44 -10.53
C TYR A 40 -1.79 1.78 -10.78
N GLY A 41 -2.97 1.73 -11.39
CA GLY A 41 -3.74 2.94 -11.69
C GLY A 41 -4.13 3.71 -10.44
N VAL A 42 -4.54 3.00 -9.40
CA VAL A 42 -4.90 3.65 -8.12
C VAL A 42 -3.67 4.31 -7.50
N ILE A 43 -2.52 3.63 -7.52
CA ILE A 43 -1.28 4.20 -6.97
C ILE A 43 -0.90 5.45 -7.75
N LYS A 44 -0.95 5.40 -9.07
CA LYS A 44 -0.58 6.52 -9.92
C LYS A 44 -1.49 7.73 -9.71
N GLU A 45 -2.81 7.51 -9.67
CA GLU A 45 -3.76 8.60 -9.42
C GLU A 45 -3.56 9.20 -8.04
N THR A 46 -3.26 8.38 -7.03
CA THR A 46 -2.99 8.87 -5.69
C THR A 46 -1.72 9.72 -5.67
N ALA A 47 -0.66 9.25 -6.33
CA ALA A 47 0.58 10.02 -6.42
C ALA A 47 0.36 11.37 -7.08
N ASP A 48 -0.40 11.39 -8.19
CA ASP A 48 -0.71 12.64 -8.89
C ASP A 48 -1.54 13.59 -8.03
N TYR A 49 -2.50 13.04 -7.29
CA TYR A 49 -3.36 13.85 -6.43
C TYR A 49 -2.58 14.48 -5.27
N LEU A 50 -1.65 13.72 -4.69
CA LEU A 50 -0.93 14.16 -3.49
C LEU A 50 0.34 14.96 -3.79
N LYS A 51 0.80 15.04 -5.02
CA LYS A 51 2.12 15.60 -5.35
C LYS A 51 2.32 17.05 -4.89
N ASP A 52 1.26 17.83 -4.87
CA ASP A 52 1.33 19.23 -4.43
C ASP A 52 0.83 19.43 -3.02
N THR A 53 0.69 18.35 -2.26
CA THR A 53 0.26 18.39 -0.86
C THR A 53 1.42 18.00 0.04
N LYS A 54 1.23 18.15 1.35
CA LYS A 54 2.19 17.68 2.35
C LYS A 54 1.92 16.24 2.76
N THR A 55 0.86 15.63 2.24
CA THR A 55 0.48 14.26 2.57
C THR A 55 1.31 13.28 1.76
N THR A 56 1.91 12.31 2.43
CA THR A 56 2.62 11.21 1.76
C THR A 56 1.77 9.95 1.82
N PHE A 57 2.16 8.93 1.07
CA PHE A 57 1.43 7.68 1.15
C PHE A 57 2.36 6.48 0.99
N ALA A 58 1.98 5.40 1.66
CA ALA A 58 2.62 4.11 1.55
C ALA A 58 1.67 3.16 0.83
N SER A 59 2.19 2.34 -0.07
CA SER A 59 1.39 1.34 -0.78
C SER A 59 1.60 -0.02 -0.15
N MET A 60 0.48 -0.71 0.12
CA MET A 60 0.51 -2.07 0.62
C MET A 60 0.97 -3.02 -0.48
N ILE A 61 1.91 -3.90 -0.17
CA ILE A 61 2.33 -4.97 -1.07
C ILE A 61 1.97 -6.29 -0.41
N ARG A 62 0.85 -6.83 -0.81
CA ARG A 62 0.32 -8.08 -0.29
C ARG A 62 -0.49 -8.76 -1.40
N PRO A 63 0.01 -9.87 -1.96
CA PRO A 63 -0.59 -10.45 -3.16
C PRO A 63 -1.97 -11.08 -2.94
N ARG A 64 -2.28 -11.44 -1.70
CA ARG A 64 -3.56 -12.07 -1.36
C ARG A 64 -3.82 -11.96 0.13
N GLY A 65 -5.07 -12.17 0.52
CA GLY A 65 -5.41 -12.32 1.94
C GLY A 65 -4.85 -13.63 2.50
N GLY A 66 -5.14 -13.89 3.76
CA GLY A 66 -4.66 -15.07 4.45
C GLY A 66 -3.32 -14.87 5.12
N ASN A 67 -2.54 -15.94 5.22
CA ASN A 67 -1.25 -15.87 5.93
C ASN A 67 -0.18 -15.13 5.11
N PHE A 68 0.99 -14.97 5.72
CA PHE A 68 2.12 -14.26 5.11
C PHE A 68 3.23 -15.21 4.67
N VAL A 69 2.91 -16.49 4.49
CA VAL A 69 3.85 -17.47 3.96
C VAL A 69 3.59 -17.59 2.46
N TYR A 70 4.50 -17.09 1.65
CA TYR A 70 4.31 -16.99 0.21
C TYR A 70 5.18 -17.97 -0.54
N ASN A 71 4.63 -18.52 -1.62
CA ASN A 71 5.40 -19.39 -2.51
C ASN A 71 6.28 -18.55 -3.44
N SER A 72 7.10 -19.21 -4.25
CA SER A 72 8.04 -18.49 -5.12
C SER A 72 7.36 -17.63 -6.17
N ILE A 73 6.18 -18.04 -6.64
CA ILE A 73 5.43 -17.24 -7.62
C ILE A 73 4.87 -15.98 -6.94
N GLU A 74 4.33 -16.15 -5.73
CA GLU A 74 3.79 -15.01 -4.98
C GLU A 74 4.88 -14.00 -4.65
N LEU A 75 6.08 -14.47 -4.31
CA LEU A 75 7.20 -13.56 -4.05
C LEU A 75 7.60 -12.79 -5.32
N ARG A 76 7.53 -13.42 -6.50
CA ARG A 76 7.78 -12.73 -7.76
C ARG A 76 6.69 -11.71 -8.08
N ILE A 77 5.44 -12.02 -7.72
CA ILE A 77 4.34 -11.07 -7.87
C ILE A 77 4.62 -9.84 -7.00
N MET A 78 5.02 -10.06 -5.74
CA MET A 78 5.32 -8.97 -4.82
C MET A 78 6.48 -8.10 -5.36
N GLU A 79 7.52 -8.73 -5.88
CA GLU A 79 8.64 -8.00 -6.46
C GLU A 79 8.21 -7.11 -7.62
N SER A 80 7.40 -7.65 -8.53
CA SER A 80 6.85 -6.88 -9.64
C SER A 80 5.97 -5.74 -9.16
N ASP A 81 5.14 -5.99 -8.16
CA ASP A 81 4.26 -4.98 -7.61
C ASP A 81 5.05 -3.85 -6.94
N ILE A 82 6.14 -4.19 -6.24
CA ILE A 82 7.02 -3.19 -5.63
C ILE A 82 7.61 -2.27 -6.72
N LEU A 83 8.14 -2.86 -7.79
CA LEU A 83 8.72 -2.07 -8.87
C LEU A 83 7.69 -1.15 -9.51
N LYS A 84 6.47 -1.65 -9.73
CA LYS A 84 5.40 -0.85 -10.31
C LYS A 84 4.92 0.24 -9.37
N ALA A 85 4.86 -0.03 -8.08
CA ALA A 85 4.44 0.97 -7.10
C ALA A 85 5.45 2.13 -7.04
N VAL A 86 6.75 1.81 -7.06
CA VAL A 86 7.80 2.83 -7.09
C VAL A 86 7.70 3.65 -8.39
N GLU A 87 7.52 2.98 -9.53
CA GLU A 87 7.35 3.65 -10.82
C GLU A 87 6.14 4.58 -10.81
N ALA A 88 5.06 4.17 -10.16
CA ALA A 88 3.83 4.95 -10.10
C ALA A 88 3.91 6.13 -9.13
N GLY A 89 4.94 6.20 -8.30
CA GLY A 89 5.19 7.36 -7.45
C GLY A 89 4.88 7.19 -5.97
N THR A 90 4.77 5.95 -5.48
CA THR A 90 4.56 5.75 -4.05
C THR A 90 5.73 6.30 -3.23
N SER A 91 5.43 6.89 -2.08
CA SER A 91 6.46 7.42 -1.20
C SER A 91 7.14 6.30 -0.40
N GLU A 92 6.35 5.32 0.02
CA GLU A 92 6.80 4.23 0.88
C GLU A 92 6.07 2.94 0.51
N LEU A 93 6.57 1.83 1.03
CA LEU A 93 5.97 0.51 0.81
C LEU A 93 5.73 -0.16 2.16
N VAL A 94 4.64 -0.92 2.26
CA VAL A 94 4.31 -1.70 3.45
C VAL A 94 4.18 -3.16 3.02
N PHE A 95 5.06 -4.01 3.52
CA PHE A 95 5.00 -5.43 3.17
C PHE A 95 5.72 -6.27 4.22
N GLY A 96 5.53 -7.58 4.13
CA GLY A 96 6.22 -8.54 4.97
C GLY A 96 5.99 -9.93 4.43
N ALA A 97 6.86 -10.85 4.83
CA ALA A 97 6.74 -12.26 4.46
C ALA A 97 7.30 -13.10 5.61
N LEU A 98 6.77 -14.30 5.74
CA LEU A 98 7.20 -15.26 6.75
C LEU A 98 7.66 -16.53 6.07
N THR A 99 8.55 -17.26 6.72
CA THR A 99 8.93 -18.61 6.27
C THR A 99 7.87 -19.62 6.71
N ASP A 100 8.01 -20.86 6.28
CA ASP A 100 7.05 -21.91 6.61
C ASP A 100 6.86 -22.09 8.12
N ASP A 101 7.87 -21.74 8.92
CA ASP A 101 7.79 -21.81 10.38
C ASP A 101 7.39 -20.47 11.02
N ASN A 102 6.88 -19.54 10.22
CA ASN A 102 6.46 -18.20 10.64
C ASN A 102 7.59 -17.30 11.11
N SER A 103 8.81 -17.56 10.67
CA SER A 103 9.92 -16.64 10.87
C SER A 103 9.94 -15.59 9.79
N LEU A 104 10.50 -14.42 10.09
CA LEU A 104 10.65 -13.39 9.07
C LEU A 104 11.58 -13.87 7.95
N ASP A 105 11.12 -13.64 6.74
CA ASP A 105 11.88 -13.97 5.54
C ASP A 105 12.69 -12.77 5.06
#